data_b54e449be7dc02df4c5d6fa716e42404
#
_entry.id   b54e449be7dc02df4c5d6fa716e42404
#
_cell.length_a   1.000
_cell.length_b   1.000
_cell.length_c   1.000
_cell.angle_alpha   90.00
_cell.angle_beta   90.00
_cell.angle_gamma   90.00
#
_symmetry.space_group_name_H-M   'P 1'
#
loop_
_entity.id
_entity.type
_entity.pdbx_description
1 polymer ?
#
loop_
_entity_poly.entity_id
_entity_poly.type
_entity_poly.pdbx_seq_one_letter_code
_entity_poly.pdbx_strand_id
1 'polypeptide(L)'
;STVQAPVNQNYMMEPWLAEHKPALYWSMLQTAETVAKRYEIRKEDMDEYGVRSQQLAAQSQKDGKFKDEIAPITTIMGVADKATGQLSSKEVTLSQDEGIRPDTTLEGVSGIRSAVEGGVVTAGNASQFSDGASACVLMDGKLAEQRGVKPLGIFRGFAVAGCEPDEMGIGPVFAVPKLLKRHGLTVDDIG
;
A
#
# COMPACT_ATOMS: atom_id res chain seq x y z
N SER A 1 1.33 -3.08 -15.28
CA SER A 1 2.02 -2.38 -14.19
C SER A 1 3.49 -2.21 -14.51
N THR A 2 4.05 -1.03 -14.26
CA THR A 2 5.49 -0.75 -14.44
C THR A 2 6.37 -1.59 -13.50
N VAL A 3 5.82 -2.01 -12.38
CA VAL A 3 6.52 -2.87 -11.40
C VAL A 3 6.83 -4.26 -11.96
N GLN A 4 6.07 -4.71 -12.94
CA GLN A 4 6.26 -6.00 -13.61
C GLN A 4 6.95 -5.90 -14.97
N ALA A 5 7.35 -4.70 -15.39
CA ALA A 5 8.07 -4.52 -16.64
C ALA A 5 9.41 -5.28 -16.61
N PRO A 6 9.78 -5.97 -17.69
CA PRO A 6 11.07 -6.63 -17.76
C PRO A 6 12.21 -5.60 -17.70
N VAL A 7 13.11 -5.79 -16.74
CA VAL A 7 14.30 -4.97 -16.57
C VAL A 7 15.56 -5.77 -16.87
N ASN A 8 16.62 -5.10 -17.31
CA ASN A 8 17.91 -5.73 -17.48
C ASN A 8 18.52 -6.04 -16.10
N GLN A 9 18.53 -7.30 -15.72
CA GLN A 9 19.00 -7.75 -14.40
C GLN A 9 20.54 -7.82 -14.30
N ASN A 10 21.27 -7.72 -15.40
CA ASN A 10 22.74 -7.89 -15.39
C ASN A 10 23.47 -6.80 -14.59
N TYR A 11 22.89 -5.61 -14.49
CA TYR A 11 23.46 -4.47 -13.76
C TYR A 11 22.55 -3.94 -12.65
N MET A 12 21.56 -4.73 -12.23
CA MET A 12 20.58 -4.31 -11.23
C MET A 12 21.14 -4.36 -9.81
N MET A 13 22.12 -5.24 -9.59
CA MET A 13 22.74 -5.43 -8.29
C MET A 13 24.18 -4.91 -8.30
N GLU A 14 24.49 -4.03 -7.37
CA GLU A 14 25.86 -3.60 -7.12
C GLU A 14 26.60 -4.74 -6.39
N PRO A 15 27.75 -5.23 -6.88
CA PRO A 15 28.41 -6.45 -6.37
C PRO A 15 28.78 -6.36 -4.88
N TRP A 16 29.34 -5.24 -4.44
CA TRP A 16 29.73 -5.05 -3.05
C TRP A 16 28.52 -5.08 -2.11
N LEU A 17 27.42 -4.41 -2.49
CA LEU A 17 26.16 -4.42 -1.73
C LEU A 17 25.53 -5.81 -1.71
N ALA A 18 25.58 -6.54 -2.81
CA ALA A 18 25.05 -7.90 -2.88
C ALA A 18 25.81 -8.85 -1.92
N GLU A 19 27.11 -8.65 -1.74
CA GLU A 19 27.93 -9.42 -0.83
C GLU A 19 27.77 -8.99 0.64
N HIS A 20 27.79 -7.67 0.92
CA HIS A 20 27.87 -7.15 2.27
C HIS A 20 26.52 -6.73 2.89
N LYS A 21 25.53 -6.45 2.06
CA LYS A 21 24.17 -6.05 2.47
C LYS A 21 23.10 -6.70 1.57
N PRO A 22 23.07 -8.03 1.45
CA PRO A 22 22.20 -8.73 0.50
C PRO A 22 20.71 -8.44 0.71
N ALA A 23 20.29 -8.12 1.93
CA ALA A 23 18.90 -7.80 2.24
C ALA A 23 18.36 -6.55 1.53
N LEU A 24 19.23 -5.69 0.98
CA LEU A 24 18.80 -4.57 0.11
C LEU A 24 18.08 -5.04 -1.15
N TYR A 25 18.35 -6.28 -1.58
CA TYR A 25 17.76 -6.89 -2.78
C TYR A 25 16.66 -7.91 -2.47
N TRP A 26 16.31 -8.06 -1.20
CA TRP A 26 15.23 -8.96 -0.80
C TRP A 26 13.88 -8.47 -1.30
N SER A 27 13.01 -9.42 -1.61
CA SER A 27 11.63 -9.10 -1.92
C SER A 27 10.88 -8.58 -0.68
N MET A 28 9.83 -7.81 -0.89
CA MET A 28 8.93 -7.37 0.19
C MET A 28 8.39 -8.55 1.01
N LEU A 29 8.16 -9.70 0.35
CA LEU A 29 7.74 -10.92 1.01
C LEU A 29 8.79 -11.44 2.01
N GLN A 30 10.07 -11.46 1.60
CA GLN A 30 11.16 -11.91 2.49
C GLN A 30 11.32 -10.98 3.70
N THR A 31 11.24 -9.67 3.50
CA THR A 31 11.32 -8.70 4.60
C THR A 31 10.12 -8.81 5.53
N ALA A 32 8.91 -9.02 5.00
CA ALA A 32 7.70 -9.21 5.80
C ALA A 32 7.76 -10.48 6.67
N GLU A 33 8.19 -11.61 6.09
CA GLU A 33 8.40 -12.86 6.84
C GLU A 33 9.48 -12.69 7.93
N THR A 34 10.55 -11.93 7.63
CA THR A 34 11.61 -11.64 8.61
C THR A 34 11.08 -10.82 9.77
N VAL A 35 10.28 -9.78 9.51
CA VAL A 35 9.64 -8.97 10.54
C VAL A 35 8.68 -9.83 11.38
N ALA A 36 7.81 -10.60 10.74
CA ALA A 36 6.87 -11.46 11.45
C ALA A 36 7.59 -12.44 12.39
N LYS A 37 8.65 -13.09 11.92
CA LYS A 37 9.46 -14.01 12.72
C LYS A 37 10.22 -13.30 13.85
N ARG A 38 10.84 -12.15 13.57
CA ARG A 38 11.67 -11.40 14.53
C ARG A 38 10.85 -10.83 15.67
N TYR A 39 9.65 -10.38 15.39
CA TYR A 39 8.75 -9.74 16.35
C TYR A 39 7.59 -10.67 16.79
N GLU A 40 7.68 -11.96 16.45
CA GLU A 40 6.71 -13.00 16.86
C GLU A 40 5.25 -12.65 16.49
N ILE A 41 5.06 -12.03 15.30
CA ILE A 41 3.73 -11.65 14.80
C ILE A 41 3.07 -12.88 14.21
N ARG A 42 1.93 -13.27 14.75
CA ARG A 42 1.21 -14.47 14.34
C ARG A 42 0.38 -14.20 13.07
N LYS A 43 0.17 -15.26 12.29
CA LYS A 43 -0.69 -15.21 11.10
C LYS A 43 -2.10 -14.74 11.44
N GLU A 44 -2.65 -15.23 12.55
CA GLU A 44 -4.01 -14.90 12.99
C GLU A 44 -4.18 -13.39 13.22
N ASP A 45 -3.22 -12.75 13.90
CA ASP A 45 -3.27 -11.31 14.17
C ASP A 45 -3.21 -10.50 12.87
N MET A 46 -2.42 -10.95 11.88
CA MET A 46 -2.34 -10.31 10.56
C MET A 46 -3.62 -10.53 9.75
N ASP A 47 -4.21 -11.72 9.81
CA ASP A 47 -5.46 -12.05 9.12
C ASP A 47 -6.63 -11.20 9.66
N GLU A 48 -6.76 -11.08 10.99
CA GLU A 48 -7.76 -10.22 11.63
C GLU A 48 -7.61 -8.76 11.21
N TYR A 49 -6.38 -8.25 11.19
CA TYR A 49 -6.08 -6.90 10.74
C TYR A 49 -6.43 -6.70 9.27
N GLY A 50 -6.08 -7.65 8.40
CA GLY A 50 -6.41 -7.62 6.98
C GLY A 50 -7.92 -7.61 6.72
N VAL A 51 -8.68 -8.46 7.41
CA VAL A 51 -10.16 -8.50 7.34
C VAL A 51 -10.75 -7.16 7.78
N ARG A 52 -10.31 -6.64 8.93
CA ARG A 52 -10.77 -5.34 9.43
C ARG A 52 -10.49 -4.22 8.43
N SER A 53 -9.30 -4.21 7.82
CA SER A 53 -8.93 -3.21 6.80
C SER A 53 -9.89 -3.26 5.61
N GLN A 54 -10.19 -4.44 5.08
CA GLN A 54 -11.14 -4.61 3.97
C GLN A 54 -12.55 -4.15 4.34
N GLN A 55 -13.03 -4.49 5.52
CA GLN A 55 -14.36 -4.10 5.99
C GLN A 55 -14.49 -2.59 6.18
N LEU A 56 -13.47 -1.93 6.75
CA LEU A 56 -13.45 -0.47 6.91
C LEU A 56 -13.40 0.24 5.56
N ALA A 57 -12.60 -0.26 4.61
CA ALA A 57 -12.51 0.30 3.26
C ALA A 57 -13.86 0.14 2.52
N ALA A 58 -14.47 -1.04 2.60
CA ALA A 58 -15.77 -1.31 1.98
C ALA A 58 -16.88 -0.41 2.56
N GLN A 59 -16.90 -0.23 3.87
CA GLN A 59 -17.87 0.67 4.52
C GLN A 59 -17.62 2.12 4.10
N SER A 60 -16.36 2.58 4.07
CA SER A 60 -16.00 3.92 3.65
C SER A 60 -16.39 4.20 2.19
N GLN A 61 -16.19 3.23 1.30
CA GLN A 61 -16.63 3.33 -0.09
C GLN A 61 -18.15 3.41 -0.19
N LYS A 62 -18.87 2.57 0.55
CA LYS A 62 -20.34 2.57 0.62
C LYS A 62 -20.89 3.91 1.15
N ASP A 63 -20.24 4.49 2.13
CA ASP A 63 -20.59 5.78 2.72
C ASP A 63 -20.20 6.98 1.83
N GLY A 64 -19.56 6.72 0.69
CA GLY A 64 -19.15 7.73 -0.28
C GLY A 64 -17.97 8.61 0.15
N LYS A 65 -17.17 8.17 1.14
CA LYS A 65 -16.05 8.97 1.69
C LYS A 65 -14.96 9.26 0.66
N PHE A 66 -14.82 8.43 -0.38
CA PHE A 66 -13.82 8.60 -1.44
C PHE A 66 -14.35 9.37 -2.66
N LYS A 67 -15.64 9.71 -2.69
CA LYS A 67 -16.29 10.27 -3.89
C LYS A 67 -15.65 11.58 -4.36
N ASP A 68 -15.28 12.44 -3.42
CA ASP A 68 -14.77 13.78 -3.74
C ASP A 68 -13.27 13.79 -4.13
N GLU A 69 -12.56 12.69 -3.88
CA GLU A 69 -11.14 12.56 -4.21
C GLU A 69 -10.89 11.70 -5.46
N ILE A 70 -11.85 10.89 -5.89
CA ILE A 70 -11.72 10.06 -7.09
C ILE A 70 -12.04 10.88 -8.34
N ALA A 71 -11.05 10.98 -9.24
CA ALA A 71 -11.24 11.50 -10.59
C ALA A 71 -11.47 10.33 -11.56
N PRO A 72 -12.71 10.12 -12.07
CA PRO A 72 -12.98 9.03 -12.99
C PRO A 72 -12.15 9.13 -14.27
N ILE A 73 -11.65 7.97 -14.74
CA ILE A 73 -10.85 7.89 -15.97
C ILE A 73 -11.48 6.88 -16.94
N THR A 74 -11.63 7.26 -18.19
CA THR A 74 -12.05 6.37 -19.26
C THR A 74 -10.84 5.89 -20.05
N THR A 75 -10.70 4.60 -20.23
CA THR A 75 -9.59 3.97 -20.92
C THR A 75 -10.02 2.72 -21.67
N ILE A 76 -9.12 2.18 -22.49
CA ILE A 76 -9.33 0.93 -23.21
C ILE A 76 -8.66 -0.22 -22.45
N MET A 77 -9.45 -1.16 -22.01
CA MET A 77 -9.00 -2.38 -21.33
C MET A 77 -8.86 -3.54 -22.31
N GLY A 78 -7.74 -4.24 -22.27
CA GLY A 78 -7.58 -5.52 -22.95
C GLY A 78 -8.35 -6.63 -22.23
N VAL A 79 -9.17 -7.37 -22.95
CA VAL A 79 -9.94 -8.49 -22.41
C VAL A 79 -9.56 -9.76 -23.16
N ALA A 80 -9.13 -10.78 -22.42
CA ALA A 80 -8.90 -12.10 -22.96
C ALA A 80 -10.15 -12.97 -22.78
N ASP A 81 -10.64 -13.54 -23.85
CA ASP A 81 -11.68 -14.58 -23.77
C ASP A 81 -11.09 -15.84 -23.10
N LYS A 82 -11.73 -16.28 -22.01
CA LYS A 82 -11.20 -17.39 -21.19
C LYS A 82 -11.25 -18.74 -21.89
N ALA A 83 -12.15 -18.92 -22.87
CA ALA A 83 -12.32 -20.19 -23.59
C ALA A 83 -11.42 -20.29 -24.82
N THR A 84 -11.26 -19.19 -25.56
CA THR A 84 -10.54 -19.14 -26.83
C THR A 84 -9.14 -18.52 -26.73
N GLY A 85 -8.85 -17.78 -25.68
CA GLY A 85 -7.62 -16.97 -25.54
C GLY A 85 -7.59 -15.74 -26.45
N GLN A 86 -8.66 -15.47 -27.21
CA GLN A 86 -8.69 -14.34 -28.13
C GLN A 86 -8.69 -13.02 -27.36
N LEU A 87 -7.82 -12.10 -27.76
CA LEU A 87 -7.77 -10.76 -27.19
C LEU A 87 -8.74 -9.84 -27.90
N SER A 88 -9.47 -9.10 -27.12
CA SER A 88 -10.35 -8.01 -27.56
C SER A 88 -10.08 -6.76 -26.73
N SER A 89 -10.62 -5.63 -27.12
CA SER A 89 -10.54 -4.38 -26.35
C SER A 89 -11.94 -3.87 -26.01
N LYS A 90 -12.07 -3.29 -24.81
CA LYS A 90 -13.31 -2.70 -24.33
C LYS A 90 -13.01 -1.35 -23.68
N GLU A 91 -13.78 -0.33 -24.03
CA GLU A 91 -13.78 0.94 -23.31
C GLU A 91 -14.42 0.74 -21.93
N VAL A 92 -13.73 1.21 -20.88
CA VAL A 92 -14.19 1.15 -19.50
C VAL A 92 -13.94 2.48 -18.81
N THR A 93 -14.84 2.85 -17.90
CA THR A 93 -14.67 4.00 -17.03
C THR A 93 -14.45 3.51 -15.60
N LEU A 94 -13.28 3.82 -15.05
CA LEU A 94 -12.95 3.53 -13.65
C LEU A 94 -13.37 4.73 -12.81
N SER A 95 -14.28 4.50 -11.86
CA SER A 95 -14.86 5.53 -11.01
C SER A 95 -14.83 5.18 -9.52
N GLN A 96 -14.18 4.07 -9.16
CA GLN A 96 -14.02 3.60 -7.78
C GLN A 96 -12.82 2.67 -7.68
N ASP A 97 -12.36 2.44 -6.45
CA ASP A 97 -11.38 1.40 -6.15
C ASP A 97 -11.92 0.00 -6.44
N GLU A 98 -11.20 -0.78 -7.23
CA GLU A 98 -11.57 -2.15 -7.60
C GLU A 98 -10.91 -3.21 -6.69
N GLY A 99 -9.95 -2.77 -5.85
CA GLY A 99 -9.21 -3.66 -4.96
C GLY A 99 -9.94 -4.02 -3.67
N ILE A 100 -11.01 -3.31 -3.32
CA ILE A 100 -11.79 -3.55 -2.11
C ILE A 100 -12.63 -4.82 -2.27
N ARG A 101 -12.57 -5.69 -1.27
CA ARG A 101 -13.29 -6.97 -1.21
C ARG A 101 -14.27 -6.98 -0.04
N PRO A 102 -15.51 -6.51 -0.23
CA PRO A 102 -16.48 -6.32 0.86
C PRO A 102 -16.89 -7.63 1.54
N ASP A 103 -16.79 -8.76 0.83
CA ASP A 103 -17.17 -10.09 1.32
C ASP A 103 -16.03 -10.81 2.09
N THR A 104 -14.95 -10.08 2.41
CA THR A 104 -13.82 -10.67 3.15
C THR A 104 -14.23 -11.07 4.56
N THR A 105 -14.01 -12.34 4.90
CA THR A 105 -14.26 -12.90 6.24
C THR A 105 -13.00 -13.51 6.82
N LEU A 106 -12.93 -13.60 8.15
CA LEU A 106 -11.80 -14.23 8.83
C LEU A 106 -11.68 -15.72 8.47
N GLU A 107 -12.79 -16.43 8.37
CA GLU A 107 -12.82 -17.83 7.94
C GLU A 107 -12.22 -18.00 6.55
N GLY A 108 -12.61 -17.17 5.59
CA GLY A 108 -12.08 -17.19 4.23
C GLY A 108 -10.58 -16.89 4.16
N VAL A 109 -10.11 -15.93 4.96
CA VAL A 109 -8.70 -15.52 4.96
C VAL A 109 -7.82 -16.54 5.68
N SER A 110 -8.27 -17.10 6.80
CA SER A 110 -7.51 -18.08 7.60
C SER A 110 -7.09 -19.32 6.80
N GLY A 111 -7.95 -19.75 5.86
CA GLY A 111 -7.68 -20.90 4.99
C GLY A 111 -6.72 -20.62 3.83
N ILE A 112 -6.27 -19.39 3.62
CA ILE A 112 -5.37 -19.06 2.50
C ILE A 112 -3.96 -19.57 2.80
N ARG A 113 -3.41 -20.29 1.82
CA ARG A 113 -2.04 -20.82 1.90
C ARG A 113 -1.02 -19.70 1.94
N SER A 114 0.01 -19.85 2.79
CA SER A 114 1.15 -18.94 2.84
C SER A 114 1.88 -18.87 1.50
N ALA A 115 2.41 -17.69 1.19
CA ALA A 115 3.15 -17.44 -0.04
C ALA A 115 4.49 -18.21 -0.09
N VAL A 116 5.05 -18.51 1.09
CA VAL A 116 6.23 -19.37 1.26
C VAL A 116 5.89 -20.50 2.22
N GLU A 117 6.56 -21.64 2.05
CA GLU A 117 6.36 -22.80 2.94
C GLU A 117 6.75 -22.45 4.37
N GLY A 118 5.83 -22.74 5.31
CA GLY A 118 6.02 -22.41 6.74
C GLY A 118 5.98 -20.93 7.08
N GLY A 119 5.65 -20.06 6.11
CA GLY A 119 5.50 -18.63 6.32
C GLY A 119 4.12 -18.23 6.85
N VAL A 120 3.96 -16.94 7.13
CA VAL A 120 2.73 -16.35 7.69
C VAL A 120 2.06 -15.34 6.74
N VAL A 121 2.80 -14.85 5.73
CA VAL A 121 2.27 -13.91 4.74
C VAL A 121 1.45 -14.65 3.69
N THR A 122 0.25 -14.17 3.45
CA THR A 122 -0.73 -14.74 2.50
C THR A 122 -1.32 -13.67 1.61
N ALA A 123 -2.02 -14.06 0.55
CA ALA A 123 -2.80 -13.13 -0.27
C ALA A 123 -3.93 -12.43 0.51
N GLY A 124 -4.33 -12.95 1.67
CA GLY A 124 -5.38 -12.37 2.51
C GLY A 124 -4.89 -11.30 3.48
N ASN A 125 -3.60 -11.34 3.86
CA ASN A 125 -3.01 -10.39 4.80
C ASN A 125 -1.92 -9.49 4.17
N ALA A 126 -1.63 -9.66 2.89
CA ALA A 126 -0.71 -8.82 2.13
C ALA A 126 -1.44 -7.73 1.35
N SER A 127 -0.75 -6.61 1.11
CA SER A 127 -1.22 -5.59 0.18
C SER A 127 -1.22 -6.13 -1.25
N GLN A 128 -2.24 -5.79 -2.01
CA GLN A 128 -2.28 -6.09 -3.44
C GLN A 128 -1.51 -5.05 -4.24
N PHE A 129 -1.08 -5.42 -5.45
CA PHE A 129 -0.54 -4.47 -6.41
C PHE A 129 -1.69 -3.66 -7.01
N SER A 130 -1.69 -2.36 -6.78
CA SER A 130 -2.72 -1.45 -7.29
C SER A 130 -2.07 -0.40 -8.17
N ASP A 131 -2.60 -0.24 -9.39
CA ASP A 131 -2.22 0.86 -10.27
C ASP A 131 -3.08 2.08 -9.94
N GLY A 132 -2.44 3.22 -9.71
CA GLY A 132 -3.12 4.45 -9.37
C GLY A 132 -2.18 5.64 -9.42
N ALA A 133 -2.76 6.83 -9.45
CA ALA A 133 -2.03 8.08 -9.36
C ALA A 133 -2.83 9.09 -8.54
N SER A 134 -2.13 9.95 -7.82
CA SER A 134 -2.74 11.04 -7.08
C SER A 134 -1.98 12.34 -7.34
N ALA A 135 -2.69 13.46 -7.23
CA ALA A 135 -2.08 14.80 -7.32
C ALA A 135 -2.72 15.73 -6.29
N CYS A 136 -1.90 16.58 -5.70
CA CYS A 136 -2.37 17.68 -4.86
C CYS A 136 -1.65 18.97 -5.22
N VAL A 137 -2.33 20.09 -5.04
CA VAL A 137 -1.77 21.43 -5.22
C VAL A 137 -1.38 21.98 -3.85
N LEU A 138 -0.11 22.31 -3.69
CA LEU A 138 0.42 23.01 -2.52
C LEU A 138 0.61 24.48 -2.84
N MET A 139 0.20 25.36 -1.94
CA MET A 139 0.43 26.79 -2.07
C MET A 139 0.59 27.47 -0.70
N ASP A 140 1.13 28.66 -0.72
CA ASP A 140 1.19 29.51 0.47
C ASP A 140 -0.22 29.85 1.00
N GLY A 141 -0.41 29.83 2.33
CA GLY A 141 -1.72 30.05 2.94
C GLY A 141 -2.30 31.45 2.66
N LYS A 142 -1.46 32.49 2.63
CA LYS A 142 -1.89 33.84 2.30
C LYS A 142 -2.32 33.96 0.84
N LEU A 143 -1.61 33.26 -0.04
CA LEU A 143 -1.98 33.21 -1.46
C LEU A 143 -3.31 32.47 -1.67
N ALA A 144 -3.56 31.38 -0.92
CA ALA A 144 -4.85 30.68 -0.94
C ALA A 144 -5.99 31.60 -0.54
N GLU A 145 -5.80 32.37 0.55
CA GLU A 145 -6.77 33.37 1.01
C GLU A 145 -7.02 34.45 -0.04
N GLN A 146 -5.97 35.04 -0.61
CA GLN A 146 -6.08 36.07 -1.66
C GLN A 146 -6.82 35.57 -2.90
N ARG A 147 -6.70 34.26 -3.20
CA ARG A 147 -7.38 33.62 -4.35
C ARG A 147 -8.76 33.08 -4.02
N GLY A 148 -9.22 33.20 -2.77
CA GLY A 148 -10.49 32.66 -2.31
C GLY A 148 -10.55 31.13 -2.36
N VAL A 149 -9.39 30.44 -2.32
CA VAL A 149 -9.31 28.99 -2.34
C VAL A 149 -9.38 28.48 -0.91
N LYS A 150 -10.36 27.62 -0.64
CA LYS A 150 -10.48 26.95 0.68
C LYS A 150 -9.46 25.82 0.76
N PRO A 151 -8.53 25.83 1.73
CA PRO A 151 -7.60 24.72 1.91
C PRO A 151 -8.33 23.43 2.35
N LEU A 152 -7.94 22.30 1.79
CA LEU A 152 -8.39 20.98 2.21
C LEU A 152 -7.65 20.50 3.47
N GLY A 153 -6.44 21.01 3.69
CA GLY A 153 -5.61 20.69 4.85
C GLY A 153 -4.41 21.63 4.94
N ILE A 154 -3.67 21.52 6.02
CA ILE A 154 -2.45 22.29 6.26
C ILE A 154 -1.30 21.32 6.50
N PHE A 155 -0.23 21.47 5.71
CA PHE A 155 0.99 20.69 5.91
C PHE A 155 1.66 21.09 7.24
N ARG A 156 1.79 20.14 8.14
CA ARG A 156 2.37 20.34 9.47
C ARG A 156 3.82 19.91 9.55
N GLY A 157 4.17 18.82 8.91
CA GLY A 157 5.53 18.33 9.00
C GLY A 157 5.74 16.98 8.32
N PHE A 158 7.01 16.61 8.27
CA PHE A 158 7.48 15.37 7.67
C PHE A 158 8.66 14.84 8.47
N ALA A 159 8.78 13.52 8.56
CA ALA A 159 9.93 12.86 9.15
C ALA A 159 10.30 11.61 8.37
N VAL A 160 11.60 11.34 8.30
CA VAL A 160 12.17 10.09 7.78
C VAL A 160 12.96 9.41 8.88
N ALA A 161 13.03 8.10 8.81
CA ALA A 161 13.91 7.27 9.63
C ALA A 161 14.43 6.11 8.80
N GLY A 162 15.69 5.72 9.03
CA GLY A 162 16.28 4.53 8.48
C GLY A 162 16.11 3.35 9.43
N CYS A 163 16.12 2.15 8.89
CA CYS A 163 16.23 0.88 9.61
C CYS A 163 17.05 -0.10 8.76
N GLU A 164 17.35 -1.26 9.31
CA GLU A 164 18.06 -2.29 8.54
C GLU A 164 17.20 -2.78 7.36
N PRO A 165 17.80 -3.08 6.20
CA PRO A 165 17.06 -3.44 5.00
C PRO A 165 16.19 -4.69 5.15
N ASP A 166 16.63 -5.66 5.95
CA ASP A 166 15.93 -6.92 6.18
C ASP A 166 14.63 -6.77 6.97
N GLU A 167 14.43 -5.61 7.62
CA GLU A 167 13.23 -5.28 8.39
C GLU A 167 12.62 -3.93 7.97
N MET A 168 12.73 -3.56 6.70
CA MET A 168 12.24 -2.27 6.21
C MET A 168 10.80 -1.93 6.60
N GLY A 169 9.97 -2.94 6.84
CA GLY A 169 8.56 -2.77 7.24
C GLY A 169 8.36 -2.05 8.57
N ILE A 170 9.38 -2.01 9.46
CA ILE A 170 9.29 -1.31 10.74
C ILE A 170 9.70 0.17 10.67
N GLY A 171 10.05 0.69 9.51
CA GLY A 171 10.40 2.12 9.34
C GLY A 171 9.42 3.09 10.01
N PRO A 172 8.09 2.92 9.91
CA PRO A 172 7.11 3.76 10.60
C PRO A 172 7.24 3.78 12.13
N VAL A 173 7.72 2.69 12.76
CA VAL A 173 7.94 2.61 14.21
C VAL A 173 8.95 3.66 14.68
N PHE A 174 9.88 4.06 13.83
CA PHE A 174 10.87 5.09 14.10
C PHE A 174 10.44 6.47 13.60
N ALA A 175 9.82 6.54 12.42
CA ALA A 175 9.46 7.79 11.78
C ALA A 175 8.26 8.47 12.47
N VAL A 176 7.21 7.72 12.84
CA VAL A 176 5.99 8.26 13.44
C VAL A 176 6.25 8.92 14.79
N PRO A 177 6.88 8.27 15.79
CA PRO A 177 7.19 8.91 17.06
C PRO A 177 8.08 10.14 16.92
N LYS A 178 9.03 10.12 15.96
CA LYS A 178 9.91 11.25 15.67
C LYS A 178 9.10 12.46 15.18
N LEU A 179 8.11 12.24 14.32
CA LEU A 179 7.23 13.30 13.82
C LEU A 179 6.32 13.85 14.93
N LEU A 180 5.64 12.97 15.66
CA LEU A 180 4.74 13.35 16.75
C LEU A 180 5.48 14.16 17.82
N LYS A 181 6.63 13.68 18.28
CA LYS A 181 7.47 14.40 19.26
C LYS A 181 7.86 15.79 18.78
N ARG A 182 8.18 15.96 17.50
CA ARG A 182 8.56 17.27 16.90
C ARG A 182 7.42 18.28 16.98
N HIS A 183 6.16 17.81 16.96
CA HIS A 183 4.97 18.65 16.98
C HIS A 183 4.24 18.65 18.31
N GLY A 184 4.78 17.99 19.34
CA GLY A 184 4.14 17.89 20.66
C GLY A 184 2.83 17.12 20.64
N LEU A 185 2.69 16.15 19.72
CA LEU A 185 1.51 15.30 19.52
C LEU A 185 1.72 13.91 20.07
N THR A 186 0.63 13.24 20.37
CA THR A 186 0.52 11.83 20.72
C THR A 186 -0.26 11.07 19.62
N VAL A 187 -0.33 9.75 19.70
CA VAL A 187 -1.15 8.95 18.78
C VAL A 187 -2.63 9.26 18.94
N ASP A 188 -3.09 9.61 20.16
CA ASP A 188 -4.49 9.92 20.45
C ASP A 188 -4.96 11.25 19.83
N ASP A 189 -4.02 12.11 19.40
CA ASP A 189 -4.32 13.35 18.69
C ASP A 189 -4.54 13.14 17.18
N ILE A 190 -4.36 11.90 16.67
CA ILE A 190 -4.48 11.56 15.26
C ILE A 190 -5.86 10.94 14.99
N GLY A 191 -6.62 11.54 14.06
CA GLY A 191 -7.95 11.12 13.67
C GLY A 191 -7.99 9.92 12.71
#